data_124885fe08773d3cf11bf1f889066bfd
#
_entry.id   124885fe08773d3cf11bf1f889066bfd
#
_cell.length_a   1.000
_cell.length_b   1.000
_cell.length_c   1.000
_cell.angle_alpha   90.00
_cell.angle_beta   90.00
_cell.angle_gamma   90.00
#
_symmetry.space_group_name_H-M   'P 1'
#
loop_
_entity.id
_entity.type
_entity.pdbx_description
1 polymer ?
#
loop_
_entity_poly.entity_id
_entity_poly.type
_entity_poly.pdbx_seq_one_letter_code
_entity_poly.pdbx_strand_id
1 'polypeptide(L)'
;MDFLFPNGFKYPPDFHIPTPTGEELFAIGPIGYTNAHLTMALVIILLSSIAIIATRGMRERPGMMQNFAELLVEGLANFVESIGGRKALRYLPLFGTLFLFIVTSNWLSVVPFIGQVKFLHSPTADYHTNFAMAVLAFVAYQTEGFRHLKLSYVKRWFNFSGFKDGPFIGVIFVMVGFIELFSEIFRMLTLTLRLWGNVFGGEIMLVVMSGLLFLPGLALPFVGLEVFIGLVQGLVFALLVLMYFILAIESHDEEHEEGSHTDTDRVPSPEIHPETVAAH
;
A
#
# COMPACT_ATOMS: atom_id res chain seq x y z
N MET A 1 3.43 38.91 2.00
CA MET A 1 3.23 37.89 3.04
C MET A 1 1.74 37.58 3.24
N ASP A 2 0.88 38.53 3.03
CA ASP A 2 -0.60 38.37 3.21
C ASP A 2 -1.24 37.35 2.26
N PHE A 3 -0.59 37.04 1.13
CA PHE A 3 -1.05 36.00 0.21
C PHE A 3 -0.83 34.56 0.76
N LEU A 4 0.24 34.35 1.51
CA LEU A 4 0.55 33.05 2.12
C LEU A 4 -0.13 32.87 3.49
N PHE A 5 -0.32 33.96 4.21
CA PHE A 5 -0.91 33.99 5.55
C PHE A 5 -1.99 35.06 5.62
N PRO A 6 -3.20 34.81 5.10
CA PRO A 6 -4.26 35.82 5.02
C PRO A 6 -4.70 36.37 6.40
N ASN A 7 -4.52 35.61 7.46
CA ASN A 7 -4.87 35.99 8.85
C ASN A 7 -3.63 36.31 9.73
N GLY A 8 -2.42 36.43 9.11
CA GLY A 8 -1.18 36.59 9.85
C GLY A 8 -0.77 35.31 10.57
N PHE A 9 0.49 35.32 11.06
CA PHE A 9 1.01 34.21 11.86
C PHE A 9 0.52 34.36 13.30
N LYS A 10 -0.36 33.45 13.75
CA LYS A 10 -0.87 33.41 15.13
C LYS A 10 -0.43 32.12 15.81
N TYR A 11 0.02 32.26 17.04
CA TYR A 11 0.24 31.14 17.93
C TYR A 11 -0.50 31.40 19.27
N PRO A 12 -1.28 30.48 19.83
CA PRO A 12 -1.70 29.19 19.23
C PRO A 12 -2.53 29.41 17.96
N PRO A 13 -2.46 28.47 17.00
CA PRO A 13 -3.27 28.54 15.78
C PRO A 13 -4.75 28.64 16.16
N ASP A 14 -5.51 29.45 15.42
CA ASP A 14 -6.96 29.53 15.62
C ASP A 14 -7.54 28.12 15.58
N PHE A 15 -8.47 27.79 16.47
CA PHE A 15 -9.14 26.48 16.53
C PHE A 15 -9.96 26.24 15.25
N HIS A 16 -9.28 25.92 14.17
CA HIS A 16 -9.92 25.50 12.94
C HIS A 16 -9.86 23.99 12.89
N ILE A 17 -11.00 23.35 13.09
CA ILE A 17 -11.09 21.89 12.94
C ILE A 17 -10.80 21.60 11.47
N PRO A 18 -9.76 20.81 11.14
CA PRO A 18 -9.45 20.47 9.77
C PRO A 18 -10.66 19.82 9.09
N THR A 19 -10.92 20.20 7.85
CA THR A 19 -11.99 19.58 7.06
C THR A 19 -11.53 18.22 6.56
N PRO A 20 -12.42 17.21 6.49
CA PRO A 20 -12.07 15.86 6.04
C PRO A 20 -11.68 15.79 4.56
N THR A 21 -11.83 16.88 3.83
CA THR A 21 -11.51 17.05 2.42
C THR A 21 -10.78 18.36 2.21
N GLY A 22 -9.82 18.38 1.29
CA GLY A 22 -9.11 19.61 0.93
C GLY A 22 -10.05 20.70 0.41
N GLU A 23 -9.70 21.99 0.63
CA GLU A 23 -10.44 23.11 0.07
C GLU A 23 -10.24 23.19 -1.45
N GLU A 24 -11.33 23.48 -2.19
CA GLU A 24 -11.25 23.68 -3.62
C GLU A 24 -10.54 24.99 -3.95
N LEU A 25 -9.44 24.92 -4.70
CA LEU A 25 -8.69 26.07 -5.16
C LEU A 25 -9.25 26.61 -6.48
N PHE A 26 -9.55 25.73 -7.41
CA PHE A 26 -10.16 26.03 -8.70
C PHE A 26 -10.79 24.78 -9.30
N ALA A 27 -11.81 24.94 -10.12
CA ALA A 27 -12.45 23.85 -10.85
C ALA A 27 -12.21 23.99 -12.35
N ILE A 28 -11.81 22.91 -13.00
CA ILE A 28 -11.72 22.80 -14.46
C ILE A 28 -12.81 21.83 -14.92
N GLY A 29 -13.96 22.34 -15.31
CA GLY A 29 -15.13 21.52 -15.65
C GLY A 29 -15.69 20.78 -14.42
N PRO A 30 -15.96 19.48 -14.52
CA PRO A 30 -16.50 18.68 -13.40
C PRO A 30 -15.46 18.27 -12.34
N ILE A 31 -14.18 18.61 -12.54
CA ILE A 31 -13.09 18.22 -11.66
C ILE A 31 -12.65 19.42 -10.82
N GLY A 32 -12.91 19.38 -9.50
CA GLY A 32 -12.39 20.35 -8.53
C GLY A 32 -10.94 20.01 -8.16
N TYR A 33 -10.04 20.98 -8.31
CA TYR A 33 -8.66 20.85 -7.83
C TYR A 33 -8.57 21.40 -6.42
N THR A 34 -8.26 20.50 -5.47
CA THR A 34 -8.08 20.85 -4.06
C THR A 34 -6.62 21.19 -3.76
N ASN A 35 -6.40 21.89 -2.65
CA ASN A 35 -5.05 22.15 -2.13
C ASN A 35 -4.27 20.85 -1.84
N ALA A 36 -4.95 19.74 -1.50
CA ALA A 36 -4.36 18.41 -1.34
C ALA A 36 -3.70 17.91 -2.64
N HIS A 37 -4.30 18.13 -3.81
CA HIS A 37 -3.73 17.73 -5.10
C HIS A 37 -2.45 18.51 -5.43
N LEU A 38 -2.41 19.80 -5.06
CA LEU A 38 -1.21 20.62 -5.27
C LEU A 38 -0.06 20.13 -4.38
N THR A 39 -0.35 19.82 -3.13
CA THR A 39 0.65 19.26 -2.20
C THR A 39 1.10 17.86 -2.62
N MET A 40 0.19 17.03 -3.14
CA MET A 40 0.53 15.73 -3.72
C MET A 40 1.53 15.88 -4.88
N ALA A 41 1.28 16.81 -5.81
CA ALA A 41 2.20 17.09 -6.90
C ALA A 41 3.57 17.55 -6.39
N LEU A 42 3.60 18.40 -5.36
CA LEU A 42 4.83 18.86 -4.73
C LEU A 42 5.61 17.70 -4.10
N VAL A 43 4.97 16.79 -3.38
CA VAL A 43 5.61 15.59 -2.80
C VAL A 43 6.19 14.70 -3.90
N ILE A 44 5.44 14.48 -4.99
CA ILE A 44 5.93 13.68 -6.13
C ILE A 44 7.15 14.34 -6.78
N ILE A 45 7.12 15.65 -7.00
CA ILE A 45 8.25 16.39 -7.57
C ILE A 45 9.46 16.34 -6.64
N LEU A 46 9.25 16.48 -5.32
CA LEU A 46 10.30 16.41 -4.31
C LEU A 46 10.98 15.04 -4.32
N LEU A 47 10.19 13.95 -4.21
CA LEU A 47 10.73 12.59 -4.21
C LEU A 47 11.43 12.24 -5.53
N SER A 48 10.83 12.61 -6.66
CA SER A 48 11.43 12.40 -7.97
C SER A 48 12.75 13.18 -8.12
N SER A 49 12.80 14.42 -7.64
CA SER A 49 14.01 15.23 -7.67
C SER A 49 15.12 14.62 -6.82
N ILE A 50 14.79 14.16 -5.60
CA ILE A 50 15.75 13.47 -4.72
C ILE A 50 16.27 12.20 -5.41
N ALA A 51 15.40 11.40 -5.98
CA ALA A 51 15.77 10.17 -6.69
C ALA A 51 16.69 10.47 -7.89
N ILE A 52 16.37 11.48 -8.70
CA ILE A 52 17.18 11.89 -9.86
C ILE A 52 18.54 12.39 -9.40
N ILE A 53 18.60 13.23 -8.36
CA ILE A 53 19.88 13.78 -7.84
C ILE A 53 20.74 12.65 -7.27
N ALA A 54 20.16 11.72 -6.52
CA ALA A 54 20.87 10.60 -5.93
C ALA A 54 21.43 9.63 -6.98
N THR A 55 20.72 9.44 -8.10
CA THR A 55 21.11 8.50 -9.18
C THR A 55 21.94 9.16 -10.28
N ARG A 56 21.95 10.50 -10.36
CA ARG A 56 22.75 11.21 -11.36
C ARG A 56 24.25 11.18 -10.98
N GLY A 57 25.01 10.45 -11.79
CA GLY A 57 26.46 10.38 -11.64
C GLY A 57 26.92 9.44 -10.51
N MET A 58 26.35 8.26 -10.45
CA MET A 58 26.81 7.19 -9.55
C MET A 58 28.34 7.00 -9.65
N ARG A 59 29.00 7.04 -8.52
CA ARG A 59 30.47 6.89 -8.38
C ARG A 59 30.76 5.70 -7.49
N GLU A 60 31.87 5.00 -7.73
CA GLU A 60 32.36 3.93 -6.85
C GLU A 60 32.63 4.39 -5.41
N ARG A 61 32.95 5.68 -5.24
CA ARG A 61 32.99 6.33 -3.92
C ARG A 61 31.77 7.23 -3.80
N PRO A 62 30.69 6.75 -3.15
CA PRO A 62 29.43 7.47 -3.09
C PRO A 62 29.54 8.77 -2.29
N GLY A 63 28.90 9.81 -2.81
CA GLY A 63 28.66 11.03 -2.03
C GLY A 63 27.58 10.79 -0.97
N MET A 64 27.43 11.73 -0.03
CA MET A 64 26.50 11.61 1.11
C MET A 64 25.05 11.31 0.66
N MET A 65 24.55 11.97 -0.39
CA MET A 65 23.19 11.77 -0.92
C MET A 65 23.02 10.40 -1.58
N GLN A 66 24.03 9.95 -2.34
CA GLN A 66 24.02 8.63 -2.95
C GLN A 66 24.05 7.54 -1.87
N ASN A 67 24.93 7.66 -0.88
CA ASN A 67 25.03 6.71 0.23
C ASN A 67 23.73 6.62 1.04
N PHE A 68 23.07 7.75 1.29
CA PHE A 68 21.75 7.75 1.95
C PHE A 68 20.68 7.03 1.14
N ALA A 69 20.62 7.30 -0.18
CA ALA A 69 19.65 6.65 -1.05
C ALA A 69 19.93 5.13 -1.19
N GLU A 70 21.19 4.73 -1.30
CA GLU A 70 21.61 3.32 -1.34
C GLU A 70 21.21 2.60 -0.03
N LEU A 71 21.52 3.19 1.14
CA LEU A 71 21.15 2.64 2.44
C LEU A 71 19.64 2.46 2.58
N LEU A 72 18.87 3.44 2.10
CA LEU A 72 17.40 3.37 2.16
C LEU A 72 16.85 2.29 1.24
N VAL A 73 17.33 2.22 -0.01
CA VAL A 73 16.89 1.22 -0.98
C VAL A 73 17.32 -0.19 -0.54
N GLU A 74 18.55 -0.35 -0.05
CA GLU A 74 19.06 -1.62 0.46
C GLU A 74 18.30 -2.07 1.71
N GLY A 75 18.00 -1.15 2.63
CA GLY A 75 17.18 -1.44 3.80
C GLY A 75 15.77 -1.91 3.43
N LEU A 76 15.12 -1.24 2.48
CA LEU A 76 13.81 -1.65 1.96
C LEU A 76 13.88 -2.98 1.20
N ALA A 77 14.95 -3.21 0.42
CA ALA A 77 15.14 -4.46 -0.30
C ALA A 77 15.30 -5.65 0.65
N ASN A 78 16.16 -5.52 1.67
CA ASN A 78 16.35 -6.54 2.69
C ASN A 78 15.06 -6.82 3.46
N PHE A 79 14.28 -5.78 3.75
CA PHE A 79 12.98 -5.92 4.41
C PHE A 79 11.99 -6.68 3.52
N VAL A 80 11.85 -6.31 2.24
CA VAL A 80 10.98 -7.01 1.28
C VAL A 80 11.41 -8.45 1.07
N GLU A 81 12.72 -8.70 0.97
CA GLU A 81 13.27 -10.06 0.81
C GLU A 81 12.99 -10.93 2.05
N SER A 82 13.05 -10.36 3.26
CA SER A 82 12.76 -11.10 4.50
C SER A 82 11.30 -11.55 4.61
N ILE A 83 10.37 -10.86 3.94
CA ILE A 83 8.93 -11.15 4.00
C ILE A 83 8.51 -12.14 2.90
N GLY A 84 8.89 -11.87 1.65
CA GLY A 84 8.40 -12.64 0.50
C GLY A 84 9.51 -13.30 -0.33
N GLY A 85 10.74 -13.38 0.22
CA GLY A 85 11.89 -13.95 -0.45
C GLY A 85 12.31 -13.15 -1.71
N ARG A 86 13.21 -13.73 -2.49
CA ARG A 86 13.75 -13.08 -3.69
C ARG A 86 12.71 -12.76 -4.76
N LYS A 87 11.61 -13.52 -4.83
CA LYS A 87 10.52 -13.27 -5.79
C LYS A 87 9.81 -11.92 -5.50
N ALA A 88 9.73 -11.52 -4.22
CA ALA A 88 9.11 -10.28 -3.80
C ALA A 88 9.90 -9.02 -4.19
N LEU A 89 11.22 -9.12 -4.41
CA LEU A 89 12.06 -8.01 -4.84
C LEU A 89 11.59 -7.35 -6.14
N ARG A 90 10.87 -8.07 -6.98
CA ARG A 90 10.23 -7.52 -8.18
C ARG A 90 9.26 -6.37 -7.84
N TYR A 91 8.63 -6.41 -6.68
CA TYR A 91 7.67 -5.42 -6.22
C TYR A 91 8.29 -4.32 -5.35
N LEU A 92 9.62 -4.37 -5.14
CA LEU A 92 10.36 -3.35 -4.39
C LEU A 92 10.10 -1.91 -4.89
N PRO A 93 10.06 -1.62 -6.21
CA PRO A 93 9.78 -0.26 -6.66
C PRO A 93 8.38 0.22 -6.24
N LEU A 94 7.36 -0.64 -6.32
CA LEU A 94 6.01 -0.31 -5.90
C LEU A 94 5.93 -0.10 -4.38
N PHE A 95 6.50 -1.03 -3.62
CA PHE A 95 6.57 -0.96 -2.17
C PHE A 95 7.29 0.30 -1.71
N GLY A 96 8.47 0.58 -2.27
CA GLY A 96 9.28 1.73 -1.91
C GLY A 96 8.64 3.06 -2.26
N THR A 97 8.01 3.18 -3.43
CA THR A 97 7.32 4.40 -3.84
C THR A 97 6.10 4.69 -2.96
N LEU A 98 5.27 3.69 -2.66
CA LEU A 98 4.12 3.84 -1.76
C LEU A 98 4.57 4.20 -0.35
N PHE A 99 5.56 3.49 0.19
CA PHE A 99 6.10 3.76 1.51
C PHE A 99 6.63 5.19 1.63
N LEU A 100 7.52 5.59 0.73
CA LEU A 100 8.14 6.92 0.75
C LEU A 100 7.12 8.03 0.54
N PHE A 101 6.17 7.83 -0.38
CA PHE A 101 5.11 8.80 -0.63
C PHE A 101 4.25 9.02 0.62
N ILE A 102 3.77 7.94 1.25
CA ILE A 102 2.90 8.03 2.43
C ILE A 102 3.66 8.63 3.62
N VAL A 103 4.89 8.17 3.88
CA VAL A 103 5.70 8.70 4.99
C VAL A 103 5.99 10.19 4.79
N THR A 104 6.41 10.59 3.59
CA THR A 104 6.69 12.00 3.29
C THR A 104 5.43 12.86 3.41
N SER A 105 4.28 12.38 2.93
CA SER A 105 3.00 13.06 3.05
C SER A 105 2.54 13.20 4.50
N ASN A 106 2.69 12.13 5.31
CA ASN A 106 2.35 12.15 6.72
C ASN A 106 3.28 13.09 7.52
N TRP A 107 4.57 13.07 7.25
CA TRP A 107 5.51 13.98 7.92
C TRP A 107 5.27 15.44 7.53
N LEU A 108 4.79 15.66 6.31
CA LEU A 108 4.43 17.00 5.86
C LEU A 108 3.24 17.57 6.65
N SER A 109 2.28 16.73 7.09
CA SER A 109 1.16 17.17 7.93
C SER A 109 1.60 17.64 9.31
N VAL A 110 2.69 17.06 9.83
CA VAL A 110 3.21 17.35 11.18
C VAL A 110 4.03 18.63 11.22
N VAL A 111 4.54 19.11 10.06
CA VAL A 111 5.34 20.34 10.02
C VAL A 111 4.49 21.53 10.46
N PRO A 112 4.84 22.18 11.62
CA PRO A 112 4.11 23.35 12.06
C PRO A 112 4.15 24.40 10.95
N PHE A 113 3.01 25.05 10.72
CA PHE A 113 2.77 26.06 9.68
C PHE A 113 2.20 25.57 8.35
N ILE A 114 2.32 24.29 7.99
CA ILE A 114 1.72 23.80 6.73
C ILE A 114 0.20 23.94 6.75
N GLY A 115 -0.46 23.61 7.87
CA GLY A 115 -1.90 23.82 8.04
C GLY A 115 -2.35 25.30 8.07
N GLN A 116 -1.40 26.26 8.21
CA GLN A 116 -1.67 27.70 8.16
C GLN A 116 -1.51 28.28 6.75
N VAL A 117 -0.85 27.55 5.87
CA VAL A 117 -0.65 27.95 4.46
C VAL A 117 -1.84 27.47 3.65
N LYS A 118 -2.67 28.38 3.17
CA LYS A 118 -3.91 28.10 2.44
C LYS A 118 -3.77 27.10 1.28
N PHE A 119 -2.58 27.01 0.69
CA PHE A 119 -2.32 26.16 -0.47
C PHE A 119 -1.74 24.78 -0.14
N LEU A 120 -1.36 24.53 1.12
CA LEU A 120 -0.77 23.28 1.56
C LEU A 120 -1.72 22.57 2.53
N HIS A 121 -2.24 21.44 2.09
CA HIS A 121 -2.98 20.50 2.93
C HIS A 121 -2.38 19.11 2.70
N SER A 122 -2.21 18.33 3.78
CA SER A 122 -1.62 17.01 3.64
C SER A 122 -2.42 16.13 2.68
N PRO A 123 -1.78 15.51 1.67
CA PRO A 123 -2.47 14.63 0.73
C PRO A 123 -3.14 13.45 1.43
N THR A 124 -2.53 12.95 2.51
CA THR A 124 -3.02 11.80 3.27
C THR A 124 -4.11 12.15 4.28
N ALA A 125 -4.33 13.44 4.57
CA ALA A 125 -5.50 13.91 5.33
C ALA A 125 -6.77 13.97 4.47
N ASP A 126 -6.64 13.98 3.13
CA ASP A 126 -7.77 13.96 2.21
C ASP A 126 -8.24 12.53 1.95
N TYR A 127 -9.53 12.26 2.20
CA TYR A 127 -10.15 10.96 1.97
C TYR A 127 -10.07 10.52 0.51
N HIS A 128 -10.25 11.45 -0.44
CA HIS A 128 -10.25 11.13 -1.87
C HIS A 128 -8.89 10.65 -2.36
N THR A 129 -7.82 11.27 -1.87
CA THR A 129 -6.44 10.88 -2.19
C THR A 129 -6.13 9.47 -1.66
N ASN A 130 -6.52 9.18 -0.42
CA ASN A 130 -6.31 7.86 0.18
C ASN A 130 -7.11 6.78 -0.52
N PHE A 131 -8.36 7.08 -0.88
CA PHE A 131 -9.21 6.16 -1.64
C PHE A 131 -8.61 5.88 -3.03
N ALA A 132 -8.15 6.93 -3.73
CA ALA A 132 -7.50 6.78 -5.04
C ALA A 132 -6.23 5.90 -4.96
N MET A 133 -5.39 6.07 -3.93
CA MET A 133 -4.21 5.23 -3.71
C MET A 133 -4.59 3.77 -3.44
N ALA A 134 -5.62 3.53 -2.62
CA ALA A 134 -6.09 2.18 -2.33
C ALA A 134 -6.68 1.50 -3.58
N VAL A 135 -7.46 2.24 -4.41
CA VAL A 135 -7.98 1.75 -5.69
C VAL A 135 -6.85 1.43 -6.65
N LEU A 136 -5.84 2.29 -6.75
CA LEU A 136 -4.67 2.08 -7.62
C LEU A 136 -3.91 0.82 -7.19
N ALA A 137 -3.66 0.65 -5.90
CA ALA A 137 -3.03 -0.56 -5.36
C ALA A 137 -3.89 -1.80 -5.65
N PHE A 138 -5.21 -1.71 -5.47
CA PHE A 138 -6.17 -2.78 -5.77
C PHE A 138 -6.12 -3.18 -7.24
N VAL A 139 -6.23 -2.23 -8.15
CA VAL A 139 -6.17 -2.49 -9.60
C VAL A 139 -4.82 -3.08 -9.99
N ALA A 140 -3.73 -2.61 -9.40
CA ALA A 140 -2.39 -3.10 -9.68
C ALA A 140 -2.24 -4.59 -9.30
N TYR A 141 -2.61 -4.99 -8.07
CA TYR A 141 -2.50 -6.39 -7.67
C TYR A 141 -3.51 -7.30 -8.39
N GLN A 142 -4.72 -6.80 -8.69
CA GLN A 142 -5.69 -7.54 -9.49
C GLN A 142 -5.19 -7.79 -10.91
N THR A 143 -4.56 -6.77 -11.52
CA THR A 143 -3.98 -6.91 -12.86
C THR A 143 -2.88 -7.96 -12.88
N GLU A 144 -2.04 -8.01 -11.83
CA GLU A 144 -1.01 -9.01 -11.71
C GLU A 144 -1.62 -10.42 -11.50
N GLY A 145 -2.64 -10.57 -10.66
CA GLY A 145 -3.40 -11.80 -10.50
C GLY A 145 -4.02 -12.29 -11.83
N PHE A 146 -4.62 -11.38 -12.61
CA PHE A 146 -5.15 -11.71 -13.94
C PHE A 146 -4.07 -12.08 -14.95
N ARG A 147 -2.90 -11.45 -14.90
CA ARG A 147 -1.76 -11.79 -15.78
C ARG A 147 -1.23 -13.19 -15.53
N HIS A 148 -1.18 -13.61 -14.28
CA HIS A 148 -0.65 -14.92 -13.89
C HIS A 148 -1.69 -16.03 -14.04
N LEU A 149 -2.92 -15.85 -13.53
CA LEU A 149 -3.97 -16.88 -13.45
C LEU A 149 -5.00 -16.82 -14.58
N LYS A 150 -5.00 -15.78 -15.42
CA LYS A 150 -5.95 -15.60 -16.55
C LYS A 150 -7.41 -15.85 -16.13
N LEU A 151 -8.12 -16.72 -16.86
CA LEU A 151 -9.52 -17.08 -16.58
C LEU A 151 -9.70 -17.89 -15.28
N SER A 152 -8.66 -18.56 -14.78
CA SER A 152 -8.74 -19.30 -13.51
C SER A 152 -8.90 -18.36 -12.32
N TYR A 153 -8.43 -17.11 -12.43
CA TYR A 153 -8.62 -16.09 -11.41
C TYR A 153 -10.09 -15.76 -11.14
N VAL A 154 -10.92 -15.73 -12.19
CA VAL A 154 -12.37 -15.50 -12.06
C VAL A 154 -13.09 -16.69 -11.41
N LYS A 155 -12.58 -17.90 -11.63
CA LYS A 155 -13.12 -19.11 -10.98
C LYS A 155 -12.96 -19.10 -9.46
N ARG A 156 -12.01 -18.34 -8.94
CA ARG A 156 -11.82 -18.14 -7.50
C ARG A 156 -13.06 -17.52 -6.85
N TRP A 157 -13.69 -16.55 -7.51
CA TRP A 157 -14.91 -15.90 -7.02
C TRP A 157 -16.19 -16.63 -7.40
N PHE A 158 -16.21 -17.26 -8.59
CA PHE A 158 -17.36 -17.98 -9.14
C PHE A 158 -17.03 -19.45 -9.37
N ASN A 159 -16.82 -20.16 -8.27
CA ASN A 159 -16.50 -21.59 -8.35
C ASN A 159 -17.78 -22.44 -8.41
N PHE A 160 -18.19 -22.79 -9.63
CA PHE A 160 -19.35 -23.68 -9.86
C PHE A 160 -18.95 -25.16 -9.89
N SER A 161 -17.69 -25.53 -9.63
CA SER A 161 -17.24 -26.91 -9.71
C SER A 161 -17.90 -27.81 -8.64
N GLY A 162 -18.27 -27.25 -7.49
CA GLY A 162 -18.95 -27.98 -6.42
C GLY A 162 -20.35 -28.50 -6.76
N PHE A 163 -20.96 -28.01 -7.86
CA PHE A 163 -22.25 -28.55 -8.31
C PHE A 163 -22.14 -29.97 -8.91
N LYS A 164 -20.91 -30.42 -9.26
CA LYS A 164 -20.68 -31.81 -9.70
C LYS A 164 -20.77 -32.82 -8.56
N ASP A 165 -20.46 -32.38 -7.33
CA ASP A 165 -20.43 -33.24 -6.14
C ASP A 165 -21.74 -33.18 -5.34
N GLY A 166 -22.69 -32.29 -5.74
CA GLY A 166 -24.01 -32.17 -5.16
C GLY A 166 -24.48 -30.72 -5.04
N PRO A 167 -25.82 -30.48 -5.03
CA PRO A 167 -26.37 -29.13 -5.01
C PRO A 167 -26.03 -28.38 -3.70
N PHE A 168 -25.93 -29.09 -2.59
CA PHE A 168 -25.57 -28.50 -1.28
C PHE A 168 -24.12 -28.04 -1.25
N ILE A 169 -23.21 -28.84 -1.78
CA ILE A 169 -21.79 -28.54 -1.89
C ILE A 169 -21.57 -27.35 -2.85
N GLY A 170 -22.29 -27.32 -3.98
CA GLY A 170 -22.25 -26.21 -4.93
C GLY A 170 -22.63 -24.86 -4.31
N VAL A 171 -23.66 -24.83 -3.47
CA VAL A 171 -24.07 -23.61 -2.75
C VAL A 171 -22.98 -23.13 -1.80
N ILE A 172 -22.32 -24.05 -1.08
CA ILE A 172 -21.20 -23.70 -0.18
C ILE A 172 -20.06 -23.05 -0.95
N PHE A 173 -19.63 -23.62 -2.09
CA PHE A 173 -18.55 -23.07 -2.92
C PHE A 173 -18.89 -21.67 -3.45
N VAL A 174 -20.12 -21.43 -3.88
CA VAL A 174 -20.57 -20.10 -4.32
C VAL A 174 -20.57 -19.11 -3.15
N MET A 175 -21.01 -19.52 -1.96
CA MET A 175 -20.96 -18.66 -0.77
C MET A 175 -19.52 -18.30 -0.39
N VAL A 176 -18.60 -19.24 -0.42
CA VAL A 176 -17.18 -19.00 -0.14
C VAL A 176 -16.60 -17.99 -1.14
N GLY A 177 -16.84 -18.16 -2.45
CA GLY A 177 -16.39 -17.22 -3.47
C GLY A 177 -16.98 -15.82 -3.28
N PHE A 178 -18.26 -15.71 -2.86
CA PHE A 178 -18.88 -14.43 -2.54
C PHE A 178 -18.24 -13.75 -1.32
N ILE A 179 -17.95 -14.52 -0.26
CA ILE A 179 -17.25 -14.01 0.94
C ILE A 179 -15.85 -13.52 0.57
N GLU A 180 -15.15 -14.23 -0.32
CA GLU A 180 -13.82 -13.86 -0.79
C GLU A 180 -13.84 -12.54 -1.56
N LEU A 181 -14.77 -12.38 -2.53
CA LEU A 181 -14.98 -11.13 -3.25
C LEU A 181 -15.30 -9.97 -2.30
N PHE A 182 -16.16 -10.19 -1.32
CA PHE A 182 -16.55 -9.20 -0.32
C PHE A 182 -15.34 -8.80 0.54
N SER A 183 -14.54 -9.79 0.97
CA SER A 183 -13.30 -9.56 1.72
C SER A 183 -12.30 -8.68 0.97
N GLU A 184 -12.16 -8.84 -0.35
CA GLU A 184 -11.27 -8.01 -1.16
C GLU A 184 -11.72 -6.55 -1.22
N ILE A 185 -13.02 -6.29 -1.36
CA ILE A 185 -13.59 -4.94 -1.34
C ILE A 185 -13.39 -4.29 0.04
N PHE A 186 -13.71 -5.03 1.12
CA PHE A 186 -13.51 -4.53 2.49
C PHE A 186 -12.06 -4.23 2.82
N ARG A 187 -11.13 -4.99 2.27
CA ARG A 187 -9.70 -4.78 2.41
C ARG A 187 -9.27 -3.41 1.90
N MET A 188 -9.77 -3.03 0.70
CA MET A 188 -9.52 -1.72 0.12
C MET A 188 -10.11 -0.59 0.98
N LEU A 189 -11.36 -0.74 1.44
CA LEU A 189 -12.01 0.23 2.31
C LEU A 189 -11.27 0.39 3.65
N THR A 190 -10.90 -0.72 4.28
CA THR A 190 -10.17 -0.70 5.56
C THR A 190 -8.81 -0.01 5.42
N LEU A 191 -8.11 -0.24 4.31
CA LEU A 191 -6.82 0.40 4.02
C LEU A 191 -6.97 1.92 3.90
N THR A 192 -7.98 2.37 3.15
CA THR A 192 -8.33 3.80 2.99
C THR A 192 -8.67 4.46 4.32
N LEU A 193 -9.60 3.86 5.07
CA LEU A 193 -10.08 4.41 6.34
C LEU A 193 -8.98 4.43 7.41
N ARG A 194 -8.09 3.44 7.41
CA ARG A 194 -6.97 3.38 8.35
C ARG A 194 -5.99 4.52 8.11
N LEU A 195 -5.60 4.74 6.84
CA LEU A 195 -4.68 5.83 6.52
C LEU A 195 -5.31 7.19 6.80
N TRP A 196 -6.52 7.42 6.29
CA TRP A 196 -7.25 8.67 6.51
C TRP A 196 -7.52 8.92 7.98
N GLY A 197 -8.03 7.94 8.72
CA GLY A 197 -8.39 8.08 10.12
C GLY A 197 -7.20 8.39 11.03
N ASN A 198 -6.04 7.80 10.76
CA ASN A 198 -4.84 8.08 11.53
C ASN A 198 -4.32 9.50 11.30
N VAL A 199 -4.24 9.95 10.04
CA VAL A 199 -3.70 11.28 9.71
C VAL A 199 -4.69 12.37 10.13
N PHE A 200 -5.97 12.23 9.77
CA PHE A 200 -7.00 13.21 10.15
C PHE A 200 -7.19 13.28 11.67
N GLY A 201 -7.19 12.13 12.35
CA GLY A 201 -7.26 12.06 13.80
C GLY A 201 -6.05 12.72 14.49
N GLY A 202 -4.85 12.53 13.92
CA GLY A 202 -3.62 13.15 14.36
C GLY A 202 -3.64 14.67 14.19
N GLU A 203 -4.07 15.18 13.04
CA GLU A 203 -4.23 16.63 12.82
C GLU A 203 -5.20 17.27 13.84
N ILE A 204 -6.35 16.64 14.09
CA ILE A 204 -7.29 17.11 15.12
C ILE A 204 -6.62 17.11 16.51
N MET A 205 -5.92 16.03 16.84
CA MET A 205 -5.21 15.92 18.12
C MET A 205 -4.17 17.01 18.29
N LEU A 206 -3.38 17.31 17.26
CA LEU A 206 -2.38 18.39 17.30
C LEU A 206 -3.04 19.76 17.47
N VAL A 207 -4.13 20.05 16.75
CA VAL A 207 -4.88 21.30 16.89
C VAL A 207 -5.41 21.47 18.32
N VAL A 208 -6.06 20.43 18.85
CA VAL A 208 -6.62 20.46 20.22
C VAL A 208 -5.52 20.62 21.26
N MET A 209 -4.43 19.85 21.16
CA MET A 209 -3.34 19.89 22.13
C MET A 209 -2.56 21.21 22.06
N SER A 210 -2.32 21.75 20.86
CA SER A 210 -1.66 23.06 20.71
C SER A 210 -2.50 24.20 21.30
N GLY A 211 -3.83 24.12 21.22
CA GLY A 211 -4.72 25.10 21.81
C GLY A 211 -4.89 24.97 23.33
N LEU A 212 -4.88 23.74 23.86
CA LEU A 212 -5.01 23.47 25.29
C LEU A 212 -3.72 23.76 26.07
N LEU A 213 -2.58 23.49 25.44
CA LEU A 213 -1.25 23.62 26.02
C LEU A 213 -0.65 24.97 25.57
N PHE A 214 -0.84 26.03 26.35
CA PHE A 214 -0.31 27.38 26.06
C PHE A 214 1.23 27.46 25.89
N LEU A 215 1.97 26.40 26.22
CA LEU A 215 3.41 26.31 26.04
C LEU A 215 3.77 25.44 24.81
N PRO A 216 4.49 25.99 23.83
CA PRO A 216 4.87 25.25 22.60
C PRO A 216 5.61 23.95 22.85
N GLY A 217 6.39 23.87 23.93
CA GLY A 217 7.18 22.68 24.30
C GLY A 217 6.35 21.49 24.74
N LEU A 218 5.15 21.69 25.28
CA LEU A 218 4.30 20.59 25.71
C LEU A 218 3.60 19.86 24.54
N ALA A 219 3.51 20.47 23.37
CA ALA A 219 2.98 19.83 22.16
C ALA A 219 4.00 18.88 21.49
N LEU A 220 5.31 19.02 21.75
CA LEU A 220 6.37 18.22 21.13
C LEU A 220 6.21 16.70 21.28
N PRO A 221 5.80 16.13 22.44
CA PRO A 221 5.57 14.69 22.54
C PRO A 221 4.49 14.18 21.58
N PHE A 222 3.44 14.97 21.33
CA PHE A 222 2.35 14.61 20.43
C PHE A 222 2.79 14.71 18.98
N VAL A 223 3.61 15.71 18.64
CA VAL A 223 4.28 15.81 17.33
C VAL A 223 5.16 14.59 17.07
N GLY A 224 5.97 14.18 18.06
CA GLY A 224 6.80 12.99 17.98
C GLY A 224 5.99 11.70 17.80
N LEU A 225 4.86 11.59 18.51
CA LEU A 225 3.93 10.47 18.39
C LEU A 225 3.36 10.41 16.97
N GLU A 226 2.95 11.53 16.38
CA GLU A 226 2.37 11.58 15.05
C GLU A 226 3.39 11.27 13.95
N VAL A 227 4.62 11.74 14.08
CA VAL A 227 5.74 11.35 13.20
C VAL A 227 5.95 9.83 13.22
N PHE A 228 5.91 9.23 14.41
CA PHE A 228 6.05 7.78 14.58
C PHE A 228 4.86 7.01 13.97
N ILE A 229 3.63 7.44 14.26
CA ILE A 229 2.41 6.85 13.69
C ILE A 229 2.44 6.95 12.16
N GLY A 230 2.83 8.12 11.62
CA GLY A 230 2.95 8.33 10.18
C GLY A 230 3.94 7.39 9.50
N LEU A 231 5.09 7.11 10.14
CA LEU A 231 6.08 6.13 9.67
C LEU A 231 5.50 4.71 9.67
N VAL A 232 4.96 4.28 10.81
CA VAL A 232 4.37 2.94 10.97
C VAL A 232 3.22 2.73 10.01
N GLN A 233 2.38 3.75 9.82
CA GLN A 233 1.25 3.67 8.91
C GLN A 233 1.67 3.53 7.45
N GLY A 234 2.70 4.28 7.01
CA GLY A 234 3.28 4.12 5.68
C GLY A 234 3.83 2.72 5.45
N LEU A 235 4.54 2.18 6.47
CA LEU A 235 5.07 0.82 6.42
C LEU A 235 3.95 -0.22 6.32
N VAL A 236 2.93 -0.13 7.19
CA VAL A 236 1.80 -1.07 7.22
C VAL A 236 1.02 -1.04 5.91
N PHE A 237 0.78 0.16 5.34
CA PHE A 237 0.10 0.28 4.05
C PHE A 237 0.88 -0.42 2.93
N ALA A 238 2.15 -0.08 2.77
CA ALA A 238 3.00 -0.65 1.73
C ALA A 238 3.19 -2.18 1.92
N LEU A 239 3.33 -2.63 3.18
CA LEU A 239 3.45 -4.05 3.52
C LEU A 239 2.18 -4.84 3.17
N LEU A 240 1.00 -4.32 3.48
CA LEU A 240 -0.25 -4.97 3.13
C LEU A 240 -0.41 -5.09 1.60
N VAL A 241 -0.06 -4.03 0.86
CA VAL A 241 -0.06 -4.08 -0.61
C VAL A 241 0.92 -5.14 -1.11
N LEU A 242 2.14 -5.19 -0.58
CA LEU A 242 3.15 -6.20 -0.93
C LEU A 242 2.64 -7.63 -0.67
N MET A 243 2.04 -7.87 0.51
CA MET A 243 1.48 -9.18 0.86
C MET A 243 0.39 -9.62 -0.12
N TYR A 244 -0.42 -8.69 -0.63
CA TYR A 244 -1.44 -9.01 -1.64
C TYR A 244 -0.83 -9.42 -2.97
N PHE A 245 0.29 -8.79 -3.37
CA PHE A 245 1.03 -9.22 -4.56
C PHE A 245 1.63 -10.62 -4.38
N ILE A 246 2.21 -10.91 -3.22
CA ILE A 246 2.79 -12.23 -2.93
C ILE A 246 1.70 -13.31 -2.96
N LEU A 247 0.59 -13.11 -2.25
CA LEU A 247 -0.54 -14.04 -2.24
C LEU A 247 -1.15 -14.28 -3.64
N ALA A 248 -1.16 -13.25 -4.50
CA ALA A 248 -1.66 -13.40 -5.86
C ALA A 248 -0.77 -14.31 -6.72
N ILE A 249 0.50 -14.49 -6.34
CA ILE A 249 1.47 -15.33 -7.06
C ILE A 249 1.57 -16.73 -6.46
N GLU A 250 1.59 -16.85 -5.13
CA GLU A 250 1.76 -18.13 -4.42
C GLU A 250 0.64 -19.13 -4.71
N SER A 251 -0.58 -18.67 -4.91
CA SER A 251 -1.70 -19.53 -5.29
C SER A 251 -1.48 -20.34 -6.60
N HIS A 252 -0.39 -20.06 -7.32
CA HIS A 252 -0.08 -20.74 -8.58
C HIS A 252 0.97 -21.85 -8.43
N ASP A 253 1.85 -21.74 -7.45
CA ASP A 253 2.90 -22.75 -7.24
C ASP A 253 2.28 -24.05 -6.63
N GLU A 254 1.25 -23.93 -5.77
CA GLU A 254 0.55 -25.08 -5.17
C GLU A 254 -0.28 -25.90 -6.18
N GLU A 255 -0.95 -25.26 -7.15
CA GLU A 255 -1.69 -25.99 -8.22
C GLU A 255 -0.77 -26.78 -9.16
N HIS A 256 0.49 -26.36 -9.34
CA HIS A 256 1.46 -27.08 -10.16
C HIS A 256 2.12 -28.24 -9.43
N GLU A 257 2.28 -28.19 -8.12
CA GLU A 257 2.82 -29.29 -7.32
C GLU A 257 1.80 -30.42 -7.15
N GLU A 258 0.51 -30.11 -6.89
CA GLU A 258 -0.55 -31.14 -6.84
C GLU A 258 -0.76 -31.84 -8.20
N GLY A 259 -0.66 -31.11 -9.32
CA GLY A 259 -0.76 -31.68 -10.66
C GLY A 259 0.40 -32.62 -11.02
N SER A 260 1.58 -32.40 -10.44
CA SER A 260 2.79 -33.20 -10.69
C SER A 260 2.83 -34.50 -9.88
N HIS A 261 2.25 -34.52 -8.68
CA HIS A 261 2.23 -35.72 -7.82
C HIS A 261 1.23 -36.78 -8.26
N THR A 262 0.19 -36.43 -9.03
CA THR A 262 -0.80 -37.39 -9.54
C THR A 262 -0.34 -38.20 -10.73
N ASP A 263 0.75 -37.80 -11.42
CA ASP A 263 1.26 -38.50 -12.60
C ASP A 263 2.44 -39.46 -12.30
N THR A 264 3.06 -39.34 -11.12
CA THR A 264 4.17 -40.20 -10.70
C THR A 264 3.74 -41.48 -9.97
N ASP A 265 2.47 -41.58 -9.54
CA ASP A 265 1.96 -42.79 -8.85
C ASP A 265 1.43 -43.88 -9.78
N ARG A 266 1.60 -43.71 -11.11
CA ARG A 266 1.46 -44.84 -12.04
C ARG A 266 2.74 -45.63 -12.08
N VAL A 267 3.03 -46.37 -11.01
CA VAL A 267 3.99 -47.47 -11.05
C VAL A 267 3.49 -48.48 -12.09
N PRO A 268 4.22 -48.75 -13.19
CA PRO A 268 3.83 -49.82 -14.07
C PRO A 268 3.88 -51.12 -13.28
N SER A 269 2.74 -51.81 -13.22
CA SER A 269 2.66 -53.16 -12.67
C SER A 269 3.75 -54.01 -13.29
N PRO A 270 4.56 -54.80 -12.52
CA PRO A 270 5.52 -55.68 -13.09
C PRO A 270 4.78 -56.72 -13.91
N GLU A 271 5.03 -56.77 -15.24
CA GLU A 271 4.60 -57.83 -16.10
C GLU A 271 5.24 -59.13 -15.58
N ILE A 272 4.43 -59.95 -14.97
CA ILE A 272 4.79 -61.33 -14.61
C ILE A 272 4.84 -62.15 -15.92
N HIS A 273 6.02 -62.30 -16.45
CA HIS A 273 6.28 -63.27 -17.51
C HIS A 273 6.19 -64.69 -16.92
N PRO A 274 5.24 -65.54 -17.41
CA PRO A 274 5.14 -66.92 -16.98
C PRO A 274 6.00 -67.80 -17.90
N GLU A 275 7.30 -67.70 -17.83
CA GLU A 275 8.19 -68.69 -18.43
C GLU A 275 9.49 -68.76 -17.61
N THR A 276 9.54 -69.75 -16.72
CA THR A 276 10.69 -70.59 -16.36
C THR A 276 10.34 -71.48 -15.15
N VAL A 277 9.40 -72.41 -15.35
CA VAL A 277 9.32 -73.65 -14.55
C VAL A 277 9.38 -74.81 -15.52
N ALA A 278 10.58 -75.11 -16.00
CA ALA A 278 10.90 -76.45 -16.48
C ALA A 278 12.45 -76.58 -16.53
N ALA A 279 12.91 -77.63 -15.86
CA ALA A 279 14.27 -78.25 -15.92
C ALA A 279 15.24 -77.86 -14.81
N HIS A 280 15.36 -78.75 -13.89
CA HIS A 280 16.36 -79.51 -13.18
C HIS A 280 16.15 -79.51 -11.68
#